data_cf1b4c454b641c77cee25e05710c235a
#
_entry.id   cf1b4c454b641c77cee25e05710c235a
#
_cell.length_a   1.000
_cell.length_b   1.000
_cell.length_c   1.000
_cell.angle_alpha   90.00
_cell.angle_beta   90.00
_cell.angle_gamma   90.00
#
_symmetry.space_group_name_H-M   'P 1'
#
loop_
_entity.id
_entity.type
_entity.pdbx_description
1 polymer ?
#
loop_
_entity_poly.entity_id
_entity_poly.type
_entity_poly.pdbx_seq_one_letter_code
_entity_poly.pdbx_strand_id
1 'polypeptide(L)'
;MTIAPDRRVIRFALLPLLLAGTVCGPFEVSAQSDTATAAQDMFAGVTVRMPDAFYDPPAQVPDTPGALLRSEPLRNIRLPAGMRGWRILYTTTVNDITRATAVATVVAPIDPPAGPRPLITWEHGTTGLQQRCMPSLISAPTLGIPALDQIVRAGWVIVATDYSFAEKGGPHPYLIGEGEARAALDSVRAARQMSELTLEARTVVWGHSQGGHSALWTGIVAPRYAPEIEIAGVAAIAPATNLRNILAMNQGIDKRLGPYVALAYSRFYPDITFEQAVRPEALPAARGIAGLCGFLPAEEPLRAAALTATFEGPALATRSSAALSARLAQNSPDHPIPAPVVIAQGAEDDVVPPAVTASYVEERCAAGQRLEYWTFARLDHGMVQPGSKLEEPLIAWTAARFANEPPPKGCTRKSL
;
A
#
# COMPACT_ATOMS: atom_id res chain seq x y z
N MET A 1 89.05 16.09 29.06
CA MET A 1 89.09 16.87 27.81
C MET A 1 87.67 17.13 27.42
N THR A 2 87.20 18.30 27.87
CA THR A 2 85.80 18.74 27.85
C THR A 2 85.58 19.56 26.59
N ILE A 3 84.58 19.26 25.76
CA ILE A 3 84.16 20.12 24.67
C ILE A 3 82.65 20.35 24.84
N ALA A 4 82.27 21.61 25.04
CA ALA A 4 80.91 22.09 25.17
C ALA A 4 80.21 22.24 23.83
N PRO A 5 78.90 22.10 23.70
CA PRO A 5 78.19 22.34 22.44
C PRO A 5 77.68 23.76 22.33
N ASP A 6 77.83 24.24 21.10
CA ASP A 6 77.41 25.55 20.57
C ASP A 6 75.87 25.66 20.46
N ARG A 7 75.27 26.73 21.04
CA ARG A 7 73.85 27.06 20.96
C ARG A 7 73.69 28.10 19.82
N ARG A 8 73.14 27.64 18.70
CA ARG A 8 72.57 28.53 17.66
C ARG A 8 71.08 28.75 17.90
N VAL A 9 70.71 29.97 18.25
CA VAL A 9 69.32 30.46 18.36
C VAL A 9 68.83 30.77 16.96
N ILE A 10 67.78 29.99 16.53
CA ILE A 10 67.05 30.29 15.31
C ILE A 10 65.81 31.10 15.71
N ARG A 11 65.74 32.34 15.25
CA ARG A 11 64.58 33.23 15.35
C ARG A 11 63.56 32.81 14.27
N PHE A 12 62.38 32.27 14.66
CA PHE A 12 61.25 32.15 13.76
C PHE A 12 60.47 33.45 13.71
N ALA A 13 60.35 33.99 12.50
CA ALA A 13 59.45 35.09 12.20
C ALA A 13 58.01 34.57 12.09
N LEU A 14 57.11 35.10 12.90
CA LEU A 14 55.67 34.86 12.82
C LEU A 14 55.08 35.68 11.69
N LEU A 15 54.60 35.01 10.64
CA LEU A 15 53.75 35.57 9.63
C LEU A 15 52.27 35.37 10.06
N PRO A 16 51.40 36.38 10.05
CA PRO A 16 50.00 36.18 10.36
C PRO A 16 49.28 35.54 9.16
N LEU A 17 48.73 34.33 9.36
CA LEU A 17 47.80 33.70 8.42
C LEU A 17 46.44 34.39 8.58
N LEU A 18 46.01 35.11 7.54
CA LEU A 18 44.65 35.56 7.36
C LEU A 18 43.75 34.32 7.08
N LEU A 19 42.95 33.94 8.06
CA LEU A 19 41.85 32.99 7.88
C LEU A 19 40.73 33.70 7.11
N ALA A 20 40.59 33.40 5.83
CA ALA A 20 39.38 33.69 5.08
C ALA A 20 38.27 32.74 5.59
N GLY A 21 37.35 33.27 6.39
CA GLY A 21 36.17 32.57 6.82
C GLY A 21 35.23 32.34 5.64
N THR A 22 35.17 31.10 5.15
CA THR A 22 34.07 30.64 4.33
C THR A 22 32.86 30.50 5.22
N VAL A 23 31.92 31.43 5.06
CA VAL A 23 30.57 31.35 5.65
C VAL A 23 29.87 30.21 4.90
N CYS A 24 29.84 29.01 5.50
CA CYS A 24 28.86 27.98 5.16
C CYS A 24 27.51 28.52 5.57
N GLY A 25 26.67 28.89 4.62
CA GLY A 25 25.26 29.16 4.84
C GLY A 25 24.56 27.91 5.41
N PRO A 26 23.46 28.08 6.15
CA PRO A 26 22.73 26.93 6.67
C PRO A 26 22.20 26.10 5.49
N PHE A 27 22.61 24.84 5.42
CA PHE A 27 21.94 23.87 4.59
C PHE A 27 20.49 23.76 5.08
N GLU A 28 19.55 24.15 4.24
CA GLU A 28 18.12 23.92 4.49
C GLU A 28 17.84 22.41 4.53
N VAL A 29 17.77 21.87 5.74
CA VAL A 29 17.21 20.56 6.05
C VAL A 29 15.72 20.80 6.32
N SER A 30 14.92 21.16 5.30
CA SER A 30 13.52 21.51 5.56
C SER A 30 12.47 20.60 4.89
N ALA A 31 12.83 19.77 3.91
CA ALA A 31 11.83 18.98 3.21
C ALA A 31 11.53 17.61 3.83
N GLN A 32 12.46 17.02 4.59
CA GLN A 32 12.24 15.71 5.23
C GLN A 32 11.50 15.78 6.58
N SER A 33 11.43 16.96 7.21
CA SER A 33 10.74 17.13 8.49
C SER A 33 9.22 17.23 8.36
N ASP A 34 8.72 17.78 7.25
CA ASP A 34 7.31 18.10 7.10
C ASP A 34 6.45 16.86 6.78
N THR A 35 6.95 15.92 5.98
CA THR A 35 6.24 14.67 5.67
C THR A 35 6.21 13.68 6.83
N ALA A 36 7.30 13.59 7.60
CA ALA A 36 7.33 12.76 8.81
C ALA A 36 6.39 13.31 9.90
N THR A 37 6.28 14.63 10.01
CA THR A 37 5.40 15.31 10.96
C THR A 37 3.93 15.14 10.55
N ALA A 38 3.59 15.29 9.28
CA ALA A 38 2.22 15.11 8.77
C ALA A 38 1.74 13.66 8.93
N ALA A 39 2.61 12.68 8.70
CA ALA A 39 2.28 11.27 8.94
C ALA A 39 2.08 10.99 10.43
N GLN A 40 2.89 11.56 11.32
CA GLN A 40 2.71 11.44 12.77
C GLN A 40 1.41 12.07 13.24
N ASP A 41 1.01 13.22 12.70
CA ASP A 41 -0.25 13.89 13.03
C ASP A 41 -1.47 13.08 12.60
N MET A 42 -1.42 12.44 11.45
CA MET A 42 -2.50 11.56 10.95
C MET A 42 -2.77 10.38 11.89
N PHE A 43 -1.72 9.81 12.50
CA PHE A 43 -1.83 8.69 13.44
C PHE A 43 -1.99 9.13 14.91
N ALA A 44 -2.03 10.43 15.19
CA ALA A 44 -2.16 10.93 16.55
C ALA A 44 -3.43 10.42 17.24
N GLY A 45 -3.25 9.75 18.37
CA GLY A 45 -4.35 9.15 19.14
C GLY A 45 -5.01 7.94 18.47
N VAL A 46 -4.46 7.40 17.40
CA VAL A 46 -4.90 6.12 16.83
C VAL A 46 -4.25 4.98 17.63
N THR A 47 -5.07 4.01 18.04
CA THR A 47 -4.64 2.85 18.82
C THR A 47 -4.88 1.57 18.03
N VAL A 48 -4.06 0.55 18.30
CA VAL A 48 -4.23 -0.82 17.76
C VAL A 48 -4.91 -1.67 18.82
N ARG A 49 -5.97 -2.37 18.43
CA ARG A 49 -6.67 -3.34 19.29
C ARG A 49 -6.09 -4.73 19.08
N MET A 50 -6.16 -5.56 20.10
CA MET A 50 -5.88 -6.99 19.93
C MET A 50 -7.03 -7.66 19.16
N PRO A 51 -6.71 -8.65 18.29
CA PRO A 51 -7.75 -9.49 17.68
C PRO A 51 -8.59 -10.16 18.74
N ASP A 52 -9.91 -10.15 18.58
CA ASP A 52 -10.86 -10.87 19.42
C ASP A 52 -11.43 -12.10 18.67
N ALA A 53 -12.36 -12.83 19.28
CA ALA A 53 -12.95 -14.03 18.71
C ALA A 53 -13.71 -13.79 17.37
N PHE A 54 -13.93 -12.54 16.98
CA PHE A 54 -14.48 -12.23 15.66
C PHE A 54 -13.55 -12.68 14.53
N TYR A 55 -12.24 -12.58 14.73
CA TYR A 55 -11.23 -12.91 13.74
C TYR A 55 -10.95 -14.42 13.62
N ASP A 56 -11.52 -15.23 14.52
CA ASP A 56 -11.38 -16.69 14.46
C ASP A 56 -12.37 -17.27 13.46
N PRO A 57 -11.93 -18.04 12.44
CA PRO A 57 -12.83 -18.73 11.54
C PRO A 57 -13.76 -19.69 12.32
N PRO A 58 -15.02 -19.87 11.89
CA PRO A 58 -15.87 -20.89 12.45
C PRO A 58 -15.31 -22.30 12.17
N ALA A 59 -15.72 -23.30 12.96
CA ALA A 59 -15.26 -24.68 12.80
C ALA A 59 -15.58 -25.27 11.40
N GLN A 60 -16.66 -24.80 10.79
CA GLN A 60 -17.05 -25.14 9.42
C GLN A 60 -17.02 -23.89 8.56
N VAL A 61 -16.11 -23.85 7.61
CA VAL A 61 -15.94 -22.76 6.66
C VAL A 61 -16.46 -23.24 5.30
N PRO A 62 -17.42 -22.54 4.67
CA PRO A 62 -17.89 -22.87 3.33
C PRO A 62 -16.77 -22.85 2.30
N ASP A 63 -16.87 -23.71 1.29
CA ASP A 63 -15.91 -23.78 0.19
C ASP A 63 -16.07 -22.65 -0.83
N THR A 64 -17.21 -21.96 -0.79
CA THR A 64 -17.53 -20.87 -1.73
C THR A 64 -16.75 -19.60 -1.37
N PRO A 65 -15.91 -19.08 -2.27
CA PRO A 65 -15.23 -17.80 -2.05
C PRO A 65 -16.23 -16.64 -1.92
N GLY A 66 -15.94 -15.68 -1.04
CA GLY A 66 -16.78 -14.52 -0.79
C GLY A 66 -18.02 -14.82 0.06
N ALA A 67 -18.12 -15.98 0.73
CA ALA A 67 -19.20 -16.24 1.66
C ALA A 67 -19.03 -15.38 2.93
N LEU A 68 -20.08 -14.64 3.30
CA LEU A 68 -20.12 -13.88 4.54
C LEU A 68 -20.24 -14.83 5.74
N LEU A 69 -19.26 -14.84 6.63
CA LEU A 69 -19.22 -15.69 7.81
C LEU A 69 -19.78 -14.98 9.05
N ARG A 70 -19.43 -13.69 9.21
CA ARG A 70 -19.87 -12.83 10.32
C ARG A 70 -19.97 -11.38 9.86
N SER A 71 -20.92 -10.64 10.44
CA SER A 71 -21.05 -9.20 10.35
C SER A 71 -21.34 -8.63 11.72
N GLU A 72 -20.57 -7.61 12.14
CA GLU A 72 -20.79 -6.93 13.40
C GLU A 72 -20.64 -5.42 13.24
N PRO A 73 -21.54 -4.60 13.81
CA PRO A 73 -21.37 -3.16 13.83
C PRO A 73 -20.06 -2.75 14.52
N LEU A 74 -19.34 -1.78 13.96
CA LEU A 74 -18.19 -1.18 14.60
C LEU A 74 -18.63 -0.35 15.81
N ARG A 75 -18.01 -0.61 16.96
CA ARG A 75 -18.25 0.10 18.21
C ARG A 75 -16.95 0.70 18.73
N ASN A 76 -17.03 1.92 19.33
CA ASN A 76 -15.86 2.62 19.87
C ASN A 76 -14.75 2.84 18.82
N ILE A 77 -15.17 3.15 17.60
CA ILE A 77 -14.31 3.40 16.44
C ILE A 77 -14.55 4.82 15.96
N ARG A 78 -13.47 5.50 15.58
CA ARG A 78 -13.54 6.83 14.96
C ARG A 78 -13.93 6.67 13.50
N LEU A 79 -15.16 7.03 13.16
CA LEU A 79 -15.66 7.17 11.80
C LEU A 79 -15.94 8.64 11.49
N PRO A 80 -15.88 9.07 10.24
CA PRO A 80 -16.36 10.39 9.84
C PRO A 80 -17.83 10.60 10.20
N ALA A 81 -18.20 11.87 10.44
CA ALA A 81 -19.59 12.22 10.72
C ALA A 81 -20.52 11.76 9.60
N GLY A 82 -21.71 11.26 9.96
CA GLY A 82 -22.68 10.77 8.99
C GLY A 82 -22.40 9.34 8.44
N MET A 83 -21.38 8.65 8.96
CA MET A 83 -21.08 7.25 8.60
C MET A 83 -21.41 6.28 9.72
N ARG A 84 -21.83 5.08 9.35
CA ARG A 84 -21.90 3.87 10.17
C ARG A 84 -21.01 2.81 9.55
N GLY A 85 -20.52 1.87 10.37
CA GLY A 85 -19.59 0.85 9.88
C GLY A 85 -19.79 -0.51 10.50
N TRP A 86 -19.29 -1.52 9.82
CA TRP A 86 -19.25 -2.91 10.23
C TRP A 86 -17.87 -3.50 9.97
N ARG A 87 -17.53 -4.52 10.72
CA ARG A 87 -16.51 -5.48 10.35
C ARG A 87 -17.18 -6.75 9.83
N ILE A 88 -16.65 -7.32 8.77
CA ILE A 88 -17.14 -8.56 8.18
C ILE A 88 -15.99 -9.56 8.10
N LEU A 89 -16.28 -10.83 8.44
CA LEU A 89 -15.38 -11.97 8.21
C LEU A 89 -15.95 -12.77 7.03
N TYR A 90 -15.10 -13.12 6.07
CA TYR A 90 -15.53 -13.79 4.86
C TYR A 90 -14.50 -14.81 4.37
N THR A 91 -14.96 -15.72 3.49
CA THR A 91 -14.10 -16.69 2.82
C THR A 91 -13.41 -16.08 1.61
N THR A 92 -12.17 -16.47 1.35
CA THR A 92 -11.43 -16.13 0.14
C THR A 92 -10.49 -17.26 -0.25
N THR A 93 -9.78 -17.10 -1.37
CA THR A 93 -8.71 -17.97 -1.78
C THR A 93 -7.47 -17.13 -2.13
N VAL A 94 -6.30 -17.63 -1.80
CA VAL A 94 -5.05 -16.93 -2.13
C VAL A 94 -4.44 -17.37 -3.47
N ASN A 95 -4.88 -18.53 -3.94
CA ASN A 95 -4.61 -19.13 -5.27
C ASN A 95 -5.71 -20.16 -5.56
N ASP A 96 -5.56 -20.97 -6.60
CA ASP A 96 -6.59 -21.93 -7.02
C ASP A 96 -6.85 -23.07 -6.03
N ILE A 97 -5.93 -23.33 -5.12
CA ILE A 97 -5.98 -24.47 -4.19
C ILE A 97 -5.97 -24.09 -2.71
N THR A 98 -5.51 -22.88 -2.38
CA THR A 98 -5.35 -22.47 -0.97
C THR A 98 -6.51 -21.59 -0.54
N ARG A 99 -7.32 -22.12 0.35
CA ARG A 99 -8.43 -21.40 0.99
C ARG A 99 -7.92 -20.54 2.12
N ALA A 100 -8.60 -19.44 2.34
CA ALA A 100 -8.31 -18.49 3.41
C ALA A 100 -9.60 -17.84 3.92
N THR A 101 -9.50 -17.16 5.04
CA THR A 101 -10.49 -16.19 5.49
C THR A 101 -9.86 -14.82 5.56
N ALA A 102 -10.69 -13.81 5.38
CA ALA A 102 -10.24 -12.43 5.43
C ALA A 102 -11.28 -11.57 6.16
N VAL A 103 -10.84 -10.41 6.61
CA VAL A 103 -11.70 -9.41 7.25
C VAL A 103 -11.77 -8.17 6.37
N ALA A 104 -12.90 -7.49 6.38
CA ALA A 104 -13.04 -6.18 5.80
C ALA A 104 -13.80 -5.24 6.74
N THR A 105 -13.52 -3.96 6.61
CA THR A 105 -14.33 -2.88 7.16
C THR A 105 -15.31 -2.41 6.09
N VAL A 106 -16.60 -2.38 6.40
CA VAL A 106 -17.65 -1.81 5.54
C VAL A 106 -18.12 -0.52 6.17
N VAL A 107 -18.17 0.57 5.40
CA VAL A 107 -18.72 1.86 5.85
C VAL A 107 -19.75 2.37 4.86
N ALA A 108 -20.83 2.93 5.42
CA ALA A 108 -21.95 3.45 4.65
C ALA A 108 -22.51 4.72 5.30
N PRO A 109 -23.14 5.63 4.55
CA PRO A 109 -23.89 6.74 5.12
C PRO A 109 -24.99 6.26 6.09
N ILE A 110 -25.23 7.02 7.15
CA ILE A 110 -26.31 6.74 8.13
C ILE A 110 -27.67 6.88 7.45
N ASP A 111 -27.87 7.96 6.70
CA ASP A 111 -29.10 8.28 5.99
C ASP A 111 -28.84 8.33 4.47
N PRO A 112 -28.69 7.15 3.81
CA PRO A 112 -28.42 7.13 2.38
C PRO A 112 -29.68 7.52 1.59
N PRO A 113 -29.52 8.05 0.37
CA PRO A 113 -30.62 8.16 -0.59
C PRO A 113 -31.32 6.81 -0.78
N ALA A 114 -32.59 6.82 -1.22
CA ALA A 114 -33.33 5.60 -1.50
C ALA A 114 -32.71 4.78 -2.64
N GLY A 115 -32.86 3.44 -2.59
CA GLY A 115 -32.41 2.50 -3.62
C GLY A 115 -31.04 1.88 -3.36
N PRO A 116 -30.56 1.04 -4.29
CA PRO A 116 -29.26 0.40 -4.20
C PRO A 116 -28.12 1.44 -4.21
N ARG A 117 -27.05 1.13 -3.48
CA ARG A 117 -25.92 2.05 -3.31
C ARG A 117 -24.72 1.63 -4.17
N PRO A 118 -24.07 2.58 -4.86
CA PRO A 118 -22.77 2.34 -5.51
C PRO A 118 -21.73 1.91 -4.50
N LEU A 119 -20.86 0.98 -4.89
CA LEU A 119 -19.84 0.39 -4.03
C LEU A 119 -18.42 0.70 -4.52
N ILE A 120 -17.59 1.18 -3.59
CA ILE A 120 -16.14 1.28 -3.78
C ILE A 120 -15.50 0.14 -3.00
N THR A 121 -14.63 -0.67 -3.62
CA THR A 121 -13.69 -1.51 -2.89
C THR A 121 -12.40 -0.74 -2.69
N TRP A 122 -11.94 -0.65 -1.43
CA TRP A 122 -10.69 -0.01 -1.06
C TRP A 122 -9.63 -1.05 -0.73
N GLU A 123 -8.48 -0.90 -1.35
CA GLU A 123 -7.32 -1.75 -1.22
C GLU A 123 -6.17 -0.94 -0.62
N HIS A 124 -5.84 -1.25 0.65
CA HIS A 124 -4.91 -0.44 1.44
C HIS A 124 -3.44 -0.67 1.07
N GLY A 125 -2.59 0.30 1.36
CA GLY A 125 -1.14 0.20 1.26
C GLY A 125 -0.54 -0.70 2.34
N THR A 126 0.79 -0.82 2.35
CA THR A 126 1.52 -1.71 3.26
C THR A 126 1.30 -1.38 4.73
N THR A 127 0.77 -2.33 5.49
CA THR A 127 0.60 -2.22 6.95
C THR A 127 1.44 -3.23 7.72
N GLY A 128 1.95 -4.26 7.06
CA GLY A 128 2.71 -5.39 7.63
C GLY A 128 1.99 -6.72 7.39
N LEU A 129 2.63 -7.84 7.75
CA LEU A 129 2.16 -9.18 7.45
C LEU A 129 1.55 -9.92 8.65
N GLN A 130 1.58 -9.31 9.83
CA GLN A 130 1.07 -9.91 11.05
C GLN A 130 -0.41 -9.56 11.24
N GLN A 131 -1.19 -10.43 11.85
CA GLN A 131 -2.62 -10.19 12.12
C GLN A 131 -2.86 -8.86 12.86
N ARG A 132 -1.99 -8.51 13.81
CA ARG A 132 -2.10 -7.23 14.53
C ARG A 132 -1.88 -5.98 13.67
N CYS A 133 -1.39 -6.15 12.42
CA CYS A 133 -1.20 -5.04 11.48
C CYS A 133 -2.45 -4.74 10.63
N MET A 134 -3.54 -5.50 10.79
CA MET A 134 -4.78 -5.32 10.03
C MET A 134 -5.38 -3.93 10.25
N PRO A 135 -5.75 -3.19 9.17
CA PRO A 135 -6.46 -1.92 9.28
C PRO A 135 -7.74 -1.99 10.12
N SER A 136 -8.48 -3.09 10.07
CA SER A 136 -9.71 -3.26 10.88
C SER A 136 -9.46 -3.30 12.39
N LEU A 137 -8.23 -3.50 12.84
CA LEU A 137 -7.83 -3.49 14.26
C LEU A 137 -7.46 -2.10 14.77
N ILE A 138 -7.27 -1.10 13.92
CA ILE A 138 -6.99 0.27 14.38
C ILE A 138 -8.28 1.00 14.76
N SER A 139 -8.18 1.96 15.69
CA SER A 139 -9.33 2.74 16.16
C SER A 139 -9.89 3.72 15.12
N ALA A 140 -9.25 3.85 13.97
CA ALA A 140 -9.67 4.63 12.82
C ALA A 140 -9.47 3.81 11.52
N PRO A 141 -10.28 2.76 11.27
CA PRO A 141 -10.04 1.80 10.18
C PRO A 141 -10.21 2.38 8.77
N THR A 142 -10.76 3.58 8.66
CA THR A 142 -10.87 4.31 7.38
C THR A 142 -9.70 5.26 7.14
N LEU A 143 -8.72 5.27 8.04
CA LEU A 143 -7.52 6.09 7.88
C LEU A 143 -6.77 5.69 6.59
N GLY A 144 -6.42 6.70 5.80
CA GLY A 144 -5.79 6.47 4.48
C GLY A 144 -6.78 6.28 3.32
N ILE A 145 -8.09 6.23 3.57
CA ILE A 145 -9.09 6.30 2.48
C ILE A 145 -9.34 7.78 2.16
N PRO A 146 -9.04 8.25 0.93
CA PRO A 146 -9.23 9.65 0.58
C PRO A 146 -10.70 10.01 0.40
N ALA A 147 -11.02 11.28 0.51
CA ALA A 147 -12.33 11.87 0.16
C ALA A 147 -13.55 11.30 0.89
N LEU A 148 -13.38 10.78 2.12
CA LEU A 148 -14.47 10.15 2.87
C LEU A 148 -15.72 11.02 3.00
N ASP A 149 -15.57 12.32 3.30
CA ASP A 149 -16.70 13.25 3.40
C ASP A 149 -17.47 13.39 2.09
N GLN A 150 -16.77 13.31 0.96
CA GLN A 150 -17.39 13.39 -0.37
C GLN A 150 -18.13 12.08 -0.71
N ILE A 151 -17.57 10.93 -0.30
CA ILE A 151 -18.20 9.62 -0.43
C ILE A 151 -19.51 9.57 0.37
N VAL A 152 -19.51 10.10 1.63
CA VAL A 152 -20.73 10.22 2.45
C VAL A 152 -21.79 11.04 1.73
N ARG A 153 -21.42 12.25 1.26
CA ARG A 153 -22.35 13.14 0.54
C ARG A 153 -22.91 12.52 -0.73
N ALA A 154 -22.10 11.73 -1.44
CA ALA A 154 -22.54 11.01 -2.64
C ALA A 154 -23.42 9.79 -2.32
N GLY A 155 -23.52 9.39 -1.06
CA GLY A 155 -24.27 8.23 -0.63
C GLY A 155 -23.66 6.90 -1.04
N TRP A 156 -22.34 6.84 -1.29
CA TRP A 156 -21.63 5.62 -1.69
C TRP A 156 -21.22 4.79 -0.47
N VAL A 157 -21.03 3.50 -0.71
CA VAL A 157 -20.56 2.52 0.30
C VAL A 157 -19.12 2.13 -0.03
N ILE A 158 -18.32 1.90 1.02
CA ILE A 158 -16.96 1.38 0.89
C ILE A 158 -16.88 0.01 1.56
N VAL A 159 -16.21 -0.94 0.90
CA VAL A 159 -15.68 -2.15 1.52
C VAL A 159 -14.16 -2.11 1.43
N ALA A 160 -13.49 -2.11 2.59
CA ALA A 160 -12.04 -2.04 2.73
C ALA A 160 -11.53 -3.38 3.26
N THR A 161 -10.94 -4.20 2.39
CA THR A 161 -10.37 -5.50 2.77
C THR A 161 -9.06 -5.32 3.53
N ASP A 162 -8.84 -6.16 4.56
CA ASP A 162 -7.53 -6.33 5.21
C ASP A 162 -6.64 -7.36 4.48
N TYR A 163 -7.09 -7.91 3.36
CA TYR A 163 -6.59 -9.13 2.71
C TYR A 163 -6.67 -10.35 3.64
N SER A 164 -5.98 -11.46 3.35
CA SER A 164 -5.85 -12.58 4.28
C SER A 164 -4.62 -12.42 5.18
N PHE A 165 -4.67 -12.93 6.42
CA PHE A 165 -3.57 -12.83 7.38
C PHE A 165 -3.18 -14.18 7.98
N ALA A 166 -1.88 -14.33 8.25
CA ALA A 166 -1.17 -15.58 8.35
C ALA A 166 -1.52 -16.49 9.54
N GLU A 167 -2.08 -16.00 10.65
CA GLU A 167 -2.16 -16.85 11.84
C GLU A 167 -3.32 -17.83 11.79
N LYS A 168 -4.50 -17.37 11.44
CA LYS A 168 -5.70 -18.20 11.33
C LYS A 168 -6.43 -18.07 10.00
N GLY A 169 -6.23 -16.95 9.29
CA GLY A 169 -6.90 -16.64 8.02
C GLY A 169 -6.15 -17.11 6.77
N GLY A 170 -4.98 -17.73 6.90
CA GLY A 170 -4.10 -18.11 5.77
C GLY A 170 -2.99 -17.08 5.52
N PRO A 171 -2.06 -17.36 4.59
CA PRO A 171 -0.92 -16.50 4.33
C PRO A 171 -1.35 -15.15 3.78
N HIS A 172 -0.67 -14.07 4.24
CA HIS A 172 -0.88 -12.74 3.68
C HIS A 172 -0.23 -12.64 2.29
N PRO A 173 -1.02 -12.31 1.23
CA PRO A 173 -0.53 -12.29 -0.15
C PRO A 173 0.19 -11.00 -0.53
N TYR A 174 1.10 -10.52 0.30
CA TYR A 174 1.78 -9.24 0.12
C TYR A 174 2.47 -9.13 -1.24
N LEU A 175 2.01 -8.21 -2.08
CA LEU A 175 2.47 -8.00 -3.46
C LEU A 175 2.44 -9.30 -4.30
N ILE A 176 1.49 -10.18 -3.99
CA ILE A 176 1.13 -11.35 -4.80
C ILE A 176 -0.25 -11.06 -5.38
N GLY A 177 -0.24 -10.50 -6.60
CA GLY A 177 -1.37 -9.78 -7.15
C GLY A 177 -2.66 -10.59 -7.24
N GLU A 178 -2.57 -11.86 -7.61
CA GLU A 178 -3.76 -12.71 -7.69
C GLU A 178 -4.40 -12.95 -6.32
N GLY A 179 -3.58 -13.15 -5.28
CA GLY A 179 -4.08 -13.36 -3.92
C GLY A 179 -4.73 -12.11 -3.32
N GLU A 180 -4.14 -10.93 -3.56
CA GLU A 180 -4.72 -9.64 -3.14
C GLU A 180 -6.05 -9.38 -3.86
N ALA A 181 -6.08 -9.55 -5.19
CA ALA A 181 -7.27 -9.33 -6.01
C ALA A 181 -8.44 -10.24 -5.62
N ARG A 182 -8.18 -11.51 -5.32
CA ARG A 182 -9.22 -12.44 -4.87
C ARG A 182 -9.82 -11.99 -3.55
N ALA A 183 -9.00 -11.58 -2.58
CA ALA A 183 -9.49 -11.06 -1.31
C ALA A 183 -10.35 -9.80 -1.49
N ALA A 184 -9.97 -8.89 -2.38
CA ALA A 184 -10.74 -7.69 -2.71
C ALA A 184 -12.09 -8.04 -3.35
N LEU A 185 -12.12 -8.90 -4.36
CA LEU A 185 -13.35 -9.33 -5.02
C LEU A 185 -14.29 -10.09 -4.07
N ASP A 186 -13.73 -10.94 -3.23
CA ASP A 186 -14.51 -11.70 -2.24
C ASP A 186 -15.08 -10.82 -1.12
N SER A 187 -14.39 -9.71 -0.78
CA SER A 187 -14.94 -8.71 0.14
C SER A 187 -16.20 -8.04 -0.42
N VAL A 188 -16.22 -7.80 -1.74
CA VAL A 188 -17.41 -7.28 -2.46
C VAL A 188 -18.55 -8.30 -2.43
N ARG A 189 -18.28 -9.58 -2.70
CA ARG A 189 -19.25 -10.67 -2.59
C ARG A 189 -19.87 -10.75 -1.21
N ALA A 190 -19.01 -10.68 -0.18
CA ALA A 190 -19.46 -10.74 1.23
C ALA A 190 -20.29 -9.50 1.62
N ALA A 191 -19.86 -8.30 1.23
CA ALA A 191 -20.61 -7.08 1.51
C ALA A 191 -22.02 -7.10 0.87
N ARG A 192 -22.18 -7.71 -0.30
CA ARG A 192 -23.48 -7.87 -0.95
C ARG A 192 -24.42 -8.85 -0.25
N GLN A 193 -23.93 -9.68 0.67
CA GLN A 193 -24.75 -10.59 1.49
C GLN A 193 -25.20 -9.95 2.80
N MET A 194 -24.75 -8.72 3.12
CA MET A 194 -25.18 -8.00 4.33
C MET A 194 -26.65 -7.58 4.19
N SER A 195 -27.48 -7.93 5.18
CA SER A 195 -28.90 -7.56 5.21
C SER A 195 -29.14 -6.06 5.42
N GLU A 196 -28.16 -5.35 5.99
CA GLU A 196 -28.23 -3.92 6.32
C GLU A 196 -28.02 -3.00 5.13
N LEU A 197 -27.57 -3.55 3.98
CA LEU A 197 -27.18 -2.80 2.80
C LEU A 197 -27.83 -3.36 1.54
N THR A 198 -28.25 -2.46 0.67
CA THR A 198 -28.63 -2.82 -0.71
C THR A 198 -27.62 -2.16 -1.64
N LEU A 199 -26.80 -2.99 -2.30
CA LEU A 199 -25.68 -2.53 -3.12
C LEU A 199 -25.96 -2.73 -4.61
N GLU A 200 -25.45 -1.83 -5.45
CA GLU A 200 -25.49 -1.95 -6.90
C GLU A 200 -24.56 -3.06 -7.41
N ALA A 201 -24.82 -3.53 -8.63
CA ALA A 201 -23.93 -4.48 -9.31
C ALA A 201 -22.57 -3.84 -9.64
N ARG A 202 -22.54 -2.53 -9.87
CA ARG A 202 -21.34 -1.78 -10.22
C ARG A 202 -20.44 -1.53 -9.02
N THR A 203 -19.15 -1.79 -9.23
CA THR A 203 -18.10 -1.57 -8.24
C THR A 203 -16.97 -0.77 -8.87
N VAL A 204 -16.49 0.26 -8.22
CA VAL A 204 -15.24 0.94 -8.56
C VAL A 204 -14.17 0.48 -7.60
N VAL A 205 -12.99 0.17 -8.12
CA VAL A 205 -11.82 -0.28 -7.36
C VAL A 205 -10.92 0.90 -7.11
N TRP A 206 -10.57 1.15 -5.85
CA TRP A 206 -9.56 2.12 -5.43
C TRP A 206 -8.46 1.41 -4.66
N GLY A 207 -7.21 1.76 -4.91
CA GLY A 207 -6.11 1.27 -4.10
C GLY A 207 -4.89 2.15 -4.14
N HIS A 208 -4.12 2.15 -3.05
CA HIS A 208 -2.93 2.97 -2.89
C HIS A 208 -1.69 2.12 -2.64
N SER A 209 -0.56 2.43 -3.27
CA SER A 209 0.73 1.77 -3.05
C SER A 209 0.66 0.26 -3.33
N GLN A 210 0.86 -0.64 -2.32
CA GLN A 210 0.51 -2.05 -2.39
C GLN A 210 -0.94 -2.23 -2.87
N GLY A 211 -1.88 -1.47 -2.32
CA GLY A 211 -3.27 -1.51 -2.76
C GLY A 211 -3.48 -1.01 -4.19
N GLY A 212 -2.64 -0.10 -4.68
CA GLY A 212 -2.63 0.30 -6.10
C GLY A 212 -2.21 -0.84 -7.03
N HIS A 213 -1.23 -1.64 -6.60
CA HIS A 213 -0.87 -2.90 -7.25
C HIS A 213 -2.04 -3.89 -7.22
N SER A 214 -2.63 -4.10 -6.05
CA SER A 214 -3.80 -4.94 -5.85
C SER A 214 -4.98 -4.50 -6.73
N ALA A 215 -5.28 -3.20 -6.81
CA ALA A 215 -6.36 -2.64 -7.62
C ALA A 215 -6.20 -2.96 -9.12
N LEU A 216 -4.98 -2.84 -9.64
CA LEU A 216 -4.70 -3.24 -11.03
C LEU A 216 -4.92 -4.74 -11.22
N TRP A 217 -4.44 -5.57 -10.29
CA TRP A 217 -4.67 -7.01 -10.31
C TRP A 217 -6.15 -7.38 -10.14
N THR A 218 -6.91 -6.64 -9.33
CA THR A 218 -8.37 -6.82 -9.21
C THR A 218 -9.06 -6.62 -10.57
N GLY A 219 -8.68 -5.59 -11.32
CA GLY A 219 -9.16 -5.36 -12.68
C GLY A 219 -8.78 -6.47 -13.68
N ILE A 220 -7.57 -7.05 -13.52
CA ILE A 220 -7.07 -8.17 -14.35
C ILE A 220 -7.79 -9.48 -14.02
N VAL A 221 -8.02 -9.75 -12.75
CA VAL A 221 -8.52 -11.05 -12.25
C VAL A 221 -10.04 -11.14 -12.33
N ALA A 222 -10.76 -10.04 -12.17
CA ALA A 222 -12.23 -10.00 -12.08
C ALA A 222 -12.94 -10.74 -13.22
N PRO A 223 -12.57 -10.59 -14.52
CA PRO A 223 -13.30 -11.24 -15.60
C PRO A 223 -13.36 -12.78 -15.52
N ARG A 224 -12.32 -13.40 -14.92
CA ARG A 224 -12.25 -14.87 -14.81
C ARG A 224 -12.66 -15.39 -13.44
N TYR A 225 -12.44 -14.61 -12.37
CA TYR A 225 -12.66 -15.04 -10.99
C TYR A 225 -14.01 -14.62 -10.43
N ALA A 226 -14.48 -13.44 -10.80
CA ALA A 226 -15.71 -12.84 -10.29
C ALA A 226 -16.51 -12.15 -11.42
N PRO A 227 -16.89 -12.89 -12.49
CA PRO A 227 -17.57 -12.29 -13.66
C PRO A 227 -18.93 -11.66 -13.32
N GLU A 228 -19.50 -11.98 -12.17
CA GLU A 228 -20.75 -11.39 -11.66
C GLU A 228 -20.54 -10.01 -11.01
N ILE A 229 -19.28 -9.58 -10.78
CA ILE A 229 -18.94 -8.24 -10.28
C ILE A 229 -18.63 -7.34 -11.47
N GLU A 230 -19.51 -6.37 -11.73
CA GLU A 230 -19.28 -5.37 -12.77
C GLU A 230 -18.26 -4.34 -12.27
N ILE A 231 -17.00 -4.47 -12.71
CA ILE A 231 -15.96 -3.47 -12.43
C ILE A 231 -16.17 -2.27 -13.36
N ALA A 232 -16.72 -1.18 -12.82
CA ALA A 232 -16.98 0.06 -13.57
C ALA A 232 -15.72 0.89 -13.83
N GLY A 233 -14.68 0.71 -13.00
CA GLY A 233 -13.39 1.39 -13.16
C GLY A 233 -12.39 0.98 -12.09
N VAL A 234 -11.11 1.22 -12.38
CA VAL A 234 -9.97 0.95 -11.50
C VAL A 234 -9.16 2.23 -11.31
N ALA A 235 -9.02 2.71 -10.08
CA ALA A 235 -8.17 3.83 -9.70
C ALA A 235 -6.98 3.31 -8.89
N ALA A 236 -5.81 3.29 -9.50
CA ALA A 236 -4.56 2.89 -8.88
C ALA A 236 -3.73 4.14 -8.52
N ILE A 237 -3.52 4.36 -7.22
CA ILE A 237 -2.88 5.54 -6.67
C ILE A 237 -1.47 5.16 -6.23
N ALA A 238 -0.45 5.81 -6.79
CA ALA A 238 0.97 5.52 -6.55
C ALA A 238 1.29 4.00 -6.56
N PRO A 239 0.85 3.24 -7.61
CA PRO A 239 0.83 1.78 -7.58
C PRO A 239 2.22 1.16 -7.69
N ALA A 240 2.48 0.09 -6.94
CA ALA A 240 3.69 -0.70 -7.06
C ALA A 240 3.64 -1.59 -8.34
N THR A 241 3.86 -1.00 -9.52
CA THR A 241 3.65 -1.65 -10.82
C THR A 241 4.77 -2.59 -11.26
N ASN A 242 6.02 -2.19 -11.08
CA ASN A 242 7.19 -2.99 -11.43
C ASN A 242 8.05 -3.23 -10.19
N LEU A 243 7.75 -4.32 -9.49
CA LEU A 243 8.36 -4.64 -8.19
C LEU A 243 9.88 -4.77 -8.27
N ARG A 244 10.40 -5.37 -9.34
CA ARG A 244 11.86 -5.50 -9.55
C ARG A 244 12.55 -4.13 -9.63
N ASN A 245 11.98 -3.21 -10.41
CA ASN A 245 12.57 -1.91 -10.62
C ASN A 245 12.44 -1.02 -9.37
N ILE A 246 11.30 -1.05 -8.68
CA ILE A 246 11.09 -0.31 -7.42
C ILE A 246 12.15 -0.71 -6.40
N LEU A 247 12.32 -2.01 -6.15
CA LEU A 247 13.26 -2.54 -5.18
C LEU A 247 14.73 -2.33 -5.61
N ALA A 248 15.02 -2.41 -6.92
CA ALA A 248 16.37 -2.18 -7.43
C ALA A 248 16.80 -0.71 -7.43
N MET A 249 15.86 0.21 -7.68
CA MET A 249 16.14 1.65 -7.76
C MET A 249 16.16 2.35 -6.39
N ASN A 250 15.46 1.80 -5.41
CA ASN A 250 15.34 2.40 -4.08
C ASN A 250 15.79 1.44 -2.97
N GLN A 251 17.09 1.50 -2.63
CA GLN A 251 17.66 0.63 -1.58
C GLN A 251 17.02 0.89 -0.20
N GLY A 252 16.59 2.09 0.10
CA GLY A 252 15.88 2.41 1.35
C GLY A 252 14.55 1.67 1.44
N ILE A 253 13.81 1.63 0.36
CA ILE A 253 12.56 0.88 0.25
C ILE A 253 12.82 -0.63 0.28
N ASP A 254 13.83 -1.13 -0.43
CA ASP A 254 14.23 -2.54 -0.38
C ASP A 254 14.57 -2.97 1.06
N LYS A 255 15.35 -2.19 1.81
CA LYS A 255 15.67 -2.47 3.21
C LYS A 255 14.42 -2.57 4.12
N ARG A 256 13.41 -1.74 3.84
CA ARG A 256 12.19 -1.64 4.66
C ARG A 256 11.11 -2.64 4.25
N LEU A 257 10.85 -2.78 2.96
CA LEU A 257 9.74 -3.58 2.41
C LEU A 257 10.20 -4.93 1.85
N GLY A 258 11.45 -5.05 1.43
CA GLY A 258 12.03 -6.32 0.95
C GLY A 258 11.85 -7.49 1.93
N PRO A 259 12.03 -7.32 3.25
CA PRO A 259 11.76 -8.37 4.22
C PRO A 259 10.31 -8.89 4.22
N TYR A 260 9.32 -8.01 3.98
CA TYR A 260 7.92 -8.44 3.82
C TYR A 260 7.75 -9.26 2.53
N VAL A 261 8.34 -8.80 1.42
CA VAL A 261 8.35 -9.56 0.16
C VAL A 261 8.97 -10.94 0.37
N ALA A 262 10.15 -11.02 0.97
CA ALA A 262 10.82 -12.29 1.23
C ALA A 262 9.96 -13.25 2.05
N LEU A 263 9.30 -12.75 3.11
CA LEU A 263 8.43 -13.56 3.96
C LEU A 263 7.16 -14.01 3.23
N ALA A 264 6.48 -13.13 2.51
CA ALA A 264 5.29 -13.48 1.76
C ALA A 264 5.61 -14.49 0.67
N TYR A 265 6.63 -14.22 -0.14
CA TYR A 265 7.00 -15.07 -1.29
C TYR A 265 7.48 -16.45 -0.84
N SER A 266 8.22 -16.56 0.28
CA SER A 266 8.62 -17.85 0.83
C SER A 266 7.47 -18.71 1.35
N ARG A 267 6.32 -18.10 1.65
CA ARG A 267 5.10 -18.80 2.07
C ARG A 267 4.21 -19.22 0.89
N PHE A 268 4.30 -18.50 -0.21
CA PHE A 268 3.47 -18.72 -1.40
C PHE A 268 4.15 -19.57 -2.47
N TYR A 269 5.46 -19.43 -2.65
CA TYR A 269 6.18 -20.04 -3.73
C TYR A 269 7.13 -21.12 -3.20
N PRO A 270 6.91 -22.41 -3.53
CA PRO A 270 7.73 -23.50 -3.00
C PRO A 270 9.19 -23.47 -3.50
N ASP A 271 9.47 -22.71 -4.53
CA ASP A 271 10.81 -22.49 -5.09
C ASP A 271 11.59 -21.35 -4.44
N ILE A 272 11.02 -20.70 -3.38
CA ILE A 272 11.65 -19.61 -2.64
C ILE A 272 11.66 -19.93 -1.15
N THR A 273 12.83 -19.87 -0.52
CA THR A 273 12.94 -19.77 0.94
C THR A 273 13.28 -18.36 1.38
N PHE A 274 12.97 -17.99 2.61
CA PHE A 274 13.31 -16.67 3.14
C PHE A 274 14.81 -16.40 3.06
N GLU A 275 15.62 -17.41 3.39
CA GLU A 275 17.08 -17.36 3.36
C GLU A 275 17.67 -17.15 1.96
N GLN A 276 17.01 -17.72 0.94
CA GLN A 276 17.40 -17.52 -0.46
C GLN A 276 16.93 -16.18 -1.03
N ALA A 277 15.86 -15.62 -0.47
CA ALA A 277 15.32 -14.33 -0.90
C ALA A 277 16.05 -13.13 -0.31
N VAL A 278 16.71 -13.31 0.84
CA VAL A 278 17.40 -12.26 1.60
C VAL A 278 18.92 -12.47 1.53
N ARG A 279 19.66 -11.37 1.42
CA ARG A 279 21.13 -11.43 1.47
C ARG A 279 21.61 -11.88 2.84
N PRO A 280 22.70 -12.67 2.95
CA PRO A 280 23.18 -13.19 4.22
C PRO A 280 23.40 -12.12 5.30
N GLU A 281 23.96 -10.98 4.91
CA GLU A 281 24.27 -9.87 5.82
C GLU A 281 23.02 -9.20 6.40
N ALA A 282 21.91 -9.24 5.65
CA ALA A 282 20.65 -8.65 6.06
C ALA A 282 19.74 -9.62 6.84
N LEU A 283 20.00 -10.93 6.83
CA LEU A 283 19.10 -11.95 7.38
C LEU A 283 18.63 -11.68 8.82
N PRO A 284 19.50 -11.35 9.79
CA PRO A 284 19.05 -11.11 11.17
C PRO A 284 18.07 -9.92 11.25
N ALA A 285 18.40 -8.81 10.58
CA ALA A 285 17.56 -7.62 10.54
C ALA A 285 16.25 -7.87 9.78
N ALA A 286 16.31 -8.53 8.63
CA ALA A 286 15.15 -8.82 7.79
C ALA A 286 14.12 -9.70 8.51
N ARG A 287 14.54 -10.70 9.31
CA ARG A 287 13.63 -11.49 10.15
C ARG A 287 12.91 -10.61 11.18
N GLY A 288 13.64 -9.68 11.80
CA GLY A 288 13.06 -8.71 12.72
C GLY A 288 12.04 -7.80 12.03
N ILE A 289 12.41 -7.20 10.91
CA ILE A 289 11.54 -6.26 10.14
C ILE A 289 10.28 -6.97 9.65
N ALA A 290 10.39 -8.18 9.10
CA ALA A 290 9.25 -8.95 8.59
C ALA A 290 8.19 -9.25 9.66
N GLY A 291 8.56 -9.21 10.95
CA GLY A 291 7.67 -9.36 12.10
C GLY A 291 7.02 -8.07 12.58
N LEU A 292 7.39 -6.88 12.06
CA LEU A 292 6.86 -5.59 12.49
C LEU A 292 5.67 -5.16 11.64
N CYS A 293 4.90 -4.19 12.15
CA CYS A 293 3.91 -3.46 11.35
C CYS A 293 4.55 -2.20 10.74
N GLY A 294 4.03 -1.76 9.59
CA GLY A 294 4.63 -0.66 8.83
C GLY A 294 4.45 0.73 9.46
N PHE A 295 3.33 0.95 10.16
CA PHE A 295 2.95 2.27 10.66
C PHE A 295 2.54 2.30 12.13
N LEU A 296 1.88 1.28 12.64
CA LEU A 296 1.35 1.22 14.01
C LEU A 296 1.61 -0.14 14.65
N PRO A 297 1.88 -0.17 15.96
CA PRO A 297 2.08 0.99 16.87
C PRO A 297 3.33 1.81 16.50
N ALA A 298 3.39 3.07 16.92
CA ALA A 298 4.41 4.05 16.50
C ALA A 298 5.87 3.65 16.78
N GLU A 299 6.12 2.79 17.75
CA GLU A 299 7.45 2.26 18.05
C GLU A 299 7.97 1.25 17.00
N GLU A 300 7.08 0.59 16.25
CA GLU A 300 7.50 -0.43 15.28
C GLU A 300 8.22 0.14 14.05
N PRO A 301 7.79 1.26 13.44
CA PRO A 301 8.58 1.93 12.42
C PRO A 301 9.98 2.37 12.90
N LEU A 302 10.09 2.82 14.16
CA LEU A 302 11.39 3.18 14.74
C LEU A 302 12.30 1.96 14.91
N ARG A 303 11.74 0.82 15.35
CA ARG A 303 12.48 -0.45 15.43
C ARG A 303 12.91 -0.93 14.04
N ALA A 304 12.04 -0.83 13.05
CA ALA A 304 12.37 -1.15 11.65
C ALA A 304 13.53 -0.28 11.15
N ALA A 305 13.50 1.03 11.40
CA ALA A 305 14.56 1.95 11.04
C ALA A 305 15.89 1.58 11.73
N ALA A 306 15.89 1.25 13.02
CA ALA A 306 17.07 0.79 13.74
C ALA A 306 17.65 -0.51 13.13
N LEU A 307 16.79 -1.47 12.77
CA LEU A 307 17.22 -2.72 12.13
C LEU A 307 17.79 -2.47 10.72
N THR A 308 17.20 -1.56 9.92
CA THR A 308 17.73 -1.24 8.58
C THR A 308 19.10 -0.58 8.63
N ALA A 309 19.47 0.05 9.74
CA ALA A 309 20.79 0.64 9.94
C ALA A 309 21.90 -0.38 10.27
N THR A 310 21.54 -1.65 10.57
CA THR A 310 22.52 -2.67 10.96
C THR A 310 23.20 -3.40 9.79
N PHE A 311 22.81 -3.12 8.55
CA PHE A 311 23.41 -3.72 7.36
C PHE A 311 23.47 -2.73 6.21
N GLU A 312 24.41 -2.96 5.28
CA GLU A 312 24.61 -2.15 4.10
C GLU A 312 24.02 -2.78 2.83
N GLY A 313 23.63 -1.93 1.87
CA GLY A 313 23.06 -2.36 0.60
C GLY A 313 21.62 -2.87 0.71
N PRO A 314 21.07 -3.49 -0.34
CA PRO A 314 19.70 -4.00 -0.36
C PRO A 314 19.50 -5.18 0.58
N ALA A 315 18.28 -5.40 1.07
CA ALA A 315 17.92 -6.57 1.86
C ALA A 315 17.72 -7.81 0.97
N LEU A 316 17.11 -7.63 -0.19
CA LEU A 316 16.79 -8.72 -1.09
C LEU A 316 17.96 -9.19 -1.96
N ALA A 317 17.99 -10.48 -2.22
CA ALA A 317 18.94 -11.14 -3.11
C ALA A 317 18.49 -11.15 -4.58
N THR A 318 17.79 -10.09 -5.05
CA THR A 318 17.17 -10.05 -6.38
C THR A 318 18.14 -10.29 -7.54
N ARG A 319 19.41 -9.88 -7.38
CA ARG A 319 20.44 -10.07 -8.40
C ARG A 319 21.03 -11.48 -8.42
N SER A 320 21.01 -12.18 -7.30
CA SER A 320 21.59 -13.54 -7.15
C SER A 320 20.55 -14.65 -7.12
N SER A 321 19.25 -14.33 -6.87
CA SER A 321 18.15 -15.29 -6.87
C SER A 321 17.31 -15.15 -8.15
N ALA A 322 17.52 -16.06 -9.10
CA ALA A 322 16.71 -16.09 -10.33
C ALA A 322 15.24 -16.38 -10.04
N ALA A 323 14.94 -17.27 -9.07
CA ALA A 323 13.58 -17.59 -8.66
C ALA A 323 12.86 -16.34 -8.11
N LEU A 324 13.45 -15.61 -7.16
CA LEU A 324 12.86 -14.39 -6.63
C LEU A 324 12.62 -13.35 -7.75
N SER A 325 13.61 -13.15 -8.62
CA SER A 325 13.49 -12.21 -9.74
C SER A 325 12.35 -12.59 -10.69
N ALA A 326 12.16 -13.87 -10.98
CA ALA A 326 11.08 -14.38 -11.83
C ALA A 326 9.71 -14.17 -11.17
N ARG A 327 9.58 -14.45 -9.85
CA ARG A 327 8.33 -14.26 -9.12
C ARG A 327 7.96 -12.78 -8.96
N LEU A 328 8.93 -11.89 -8.76
CA LEU A 328 8.69 -10.44 -8.78
C LEU A 328 8.18 -9.95 -10.14
N ALA A 329 8.74 -10.49 -11.24
CA ALA A 329 8.25 -10.18 -12.58
C ALA A 329 6.83 -10.74 -12.82
N GLN A 330 6.55 -11.95 -12.37
CA GLN A 330 5.23 -12.60 -12.48
C GLN A 330 4.14 -11.79 -11.77
N ASN A 331 4.47 -11.05 -10.72
CA ASN A 331 3.54 -10.22 -9.98
C ASN A 331 3.47 -8.77 -10.49
N SER A 332 4.05 -8.44 -11.64
CA SER A 332 3.79 -7.18 -12.32
C SER A 332 2.41 -7.21 -12.99
N PRO A 333 1.55 -6.18 -12.81
CA PRO A 333 0.18 -6.18 -13.34
C PRO A 333 0.16 -5.80 -14.84
N ASP A 334 0.77 -6.62 -15.70
CA ASP A 334 1.03 -6.36 -17.13
C ASP A 334 -0.04 -6.91 -18.08
N HIS A 335 -1.12 -7.50 -17.55
CA HIS A 335 -2.24 -8.03 -18.33
C HIS A 335 -3.32 -6.96 -18.62
N PRO A 336 -4.17 -7.17 -19.66
CA PRO A 336 -5.26 -6.24 -19.99
C PRO A 336 -6.29 -6.11 -18.87
N ILE A 337 -6.76 -4.89 -18.65
CA ILE A 337 -7.90 -4.57 -17.77
C ILE A 337 -9.05 -4.09 -18.66
N PRO A 338 -10.18 -4.80 -18.72
CA PRO A 338 -11.32 -4.40 -19.56
C PRO A 338 -11.97 -3.09 -19.11
N ALA A 339 -11.98 -2.82 -17.81
CA ALA A 339 -12.53 -1.60 -17.24
C ALA A 339 -11.65 -0.37 -17.54
N PRO A 340 -12.22 0.85 -17.52
CA PRO A 340 -11.44 2.10 -17.52
C PRO A 340 -10.47 2.16 -16.34
N VAL A 341 -9.24 2.60 -16.60
CA VAL A 341 -8.18 2.71 -15.59
C VAL A 341 -7.78 4.16 -15.43
N VAL A 342 -7.61 4.61 -14.20
CA VAL A 342 -6.85 5.82 -13.87
C VAL A 342 -5.67 5.45 -12.99
N ILE A 343 -4.50 5.99 -13.31
CA ILE A 343 -3.29 5.91 -12.49
C ILE A 343 -2.95 7.32 -12.04
N ALA A 344 -2.87 7.53 -10.73
CA ALA A 344 -2.48 8.79 -10.11
C ALA A 344 -1.08 8.64 -9.47
N GLN A 345 -0.17 9.62 -9.73
CA GLN A 345 1.20 9.58 -9.25
C GLN A 345 1.64 10.96 -8.76
N GLY A 346 2.20 11.01 -7.56
CA GLY A 346 2.90 12.18 -7.04
C GLY A 346 4.28 12.33 -7.70
N ALA A 347 4.66 13.53 -8.11
CA ALA A 347 5.95 13.76 -8.73
C ALA A 347 7.12 13.74 -7.72
N GLU A 348 6.81 13.92 -6.43
CA GLU A 348 7.78 13.88 -5.33
C GLU A 348 7.75 12.54 -4.55
N ASP A 349 7.14 11.51 -5.14
CA ASP A 349 7.04 10.16 -4.52
C ASP A 349 8.42 9.50 -4.41
N ASP A 350 8.90 9.35 -3.19
CA ASP A 350 10.19 8.73 -2.83
C ASP A 350 10.09 7.24 -2.50
N VAL A 351 8.88 6.69 -2.48
CA VAL A 351 8.60 5.25 -2.22
C VAL A 351 8.44 4.49 -3.52
N VAL A 352 7.50 4.93 -4.37
CA VAL A 352 7.30 4.42 -5.73
C VAL A 352 7.81 5.47 -6.72
N PRO A 353 9.04 5.33 -7.26
CA PRO A 353 9.62 6.34 -8.11
C PRO A 353 8.72 6.67 -9.32
N PRO A 354 8.39 7.95 -9.58
CA PRO A 354 7.48 8.34 -10.67
C PRO A 354 7.90 7.81 -12.05
N ALA A 355 9.21 7.66 -12.27
CA ALA A 355 9.75 7.10 -13.50
C ALA A 355 9.32 5.63 -13.73
N VAL A 356 9.19 4.83 -12.66
CA VAL A 356 8.73 3.44 -12.76
C VAL A 356 7.25 3.39 -13.17
N THR A 357 6.42 4.22 -12.56
CA THR A 357 5.00 4.32 -12.93
C THR A 357 4.83 4.87 -14.35
N ALA A 358 5.62 5.87 -14.74
CA ALA A 358 5.60 6.42 -16.10
C ALA A 358 5.95 5.37 -17.16
N SER A 359 7.00 4.56 -16.93
CA SER A 359 7.38 3.45 -17.84
C SER A 359 6.24 2.42 -17.96
N TYR A 360 5.65 2.02 -16.84
CA TYR A 360 4.50 1.12 -16.84
C TYR A 360 3.32 1.68 -17.65
N VAL A 361 3.00 2.97 -17.48
CA VAL A 361 1.95 3.64 -18.25
C VAL A 361 2.25 3.61 -19.75
N GLU A 362 3.48 3.86 -20.16
CA GLU A 362 3.90 3.79 -21.56
C GLU A 362 3.71 2.39 -22.14
N GLU A 363 4.15 1.37 -21.42
CA GLU A 363 3.98 -0.03 -21.81
C GLU A 363 2.50 -0.41 -21.94
N ARG A 364 1.64 -0.02 -20.99
CA ARG A 364 0.20 -0.31 -21.05
C ARG A 364 -0.50 0.45 -22.17
N CYS A 365 -0.12 1.70 -22.40
CA CYS A 365 -0.64 2.49 -23.51
C CYS A 365 -0.26 1.86 -24.86
N ALA A 366 1.00 1.46 -25.03
CA ALA A 366 1.46 0.78 -26.25
C ALA A 366 0.73 -0.57 -26.47
N ALA A 367 0.33 -1.25 -25.39
CA ALA A 367 -0.47 -2.47 -25.43
C ALA A 367 -1.99 -2.21 -25.67
N GLY A 368 -2.41 -0.95 -25.87
CA GLY A 368 -3.80 -0.59 -26.18
C GLY A 368 -4.71 -0.46 -24.95
N GLN A 369 -4.18 -0.39 -23.73
CA GLN A 369 -4.97 -0.19 -22.52
C GLN A 369 -5.65 1.20 -22.57
N ARG A 370 -6.95 1.27 -22.29
CA ARG A 370 -7.63 2.55 -22.02
C ARG A 370 -7.26 3.04 -20.63
N LEU A 371 -6.51 4.16 -20.56
CA LEU A 371 -5.89 4.61 -19.34
C LEU A 371 -5.79 6.13 -19.27
N GLU A 372 -6.11 6.70 -18.11
CA GLU A 372 -5.80 8.08 -17.75
C GLU A 372 -4.60 8.08 -16.80
N TYR A 373 -3.58 8.85 -17.10
CA TYR A 373 -2.44 9.07 -16.21
C TYR A 373 -2.46 10.48 -15.66
N TRP A 374 -2.58 10.59 -14.34
CA TRP A 374 -2.59 11.86 -13.61
C TRP A 374 -1.29 12.03 -12.83
N THR A 375 -0.60 13.16 -13.03
CA THR A 375 0.60 13.53 -12.28
C THR A 375 0.32 14.75 -11.42
N PHE A 376 0.76 14.72 -10.17
CA PHE A 376 0.57 15.80 -9.19
C PHE A 376 1.94 16.36 -8.79
N ALA A 377 2.24 17.59 -9.22
CA ALA A 377 3.58 18.19 -9.19
C ALA A 377 4.21 18.25 -7.78
N ARG A 378 3.42 18.38 -6.72
CA ARG A 378 3.88 18.58 -5.33
C ARG A 378 3.30 17.55 -4.36
N LEU A 379 2.89 16.41 -4.84
CA LEU A 379 2.46 15.32 -3.97
C LEU A 379 3.55 14.25 -3.92
N ASP A 380 3.77 13.74 -2.73
CA ASP A 380 4.62 12.60 -2.43
C ASP A 380 3.80 11.28 -2.39
N HIS A 381 4.36 10.22 -1.79
CA HIS A 381 3.68 8.94 -1.62
C HIS A 381 2.42 9.02 -0.74
N GLY A 382 2.35 10.01 0.16
CA GLY A 382 1.23 10.25 1.08
C GLY A 382 0.00 10.89 0.43
N MET A 383 -0.10 10.93 -0.89
CA MET A 383 -1.13 11.63 -1.66
C MET A 383 -2.59 11.27 -1.37
N VAL A 384 -2.85 10.25 -0.56
CA VAL A 384 -4.19 9.83 -0.11
C VAL A 384 -4.63 10.48 1.21
N GLN A 385 -3.82 11.39 1.77
CA GLN A 385 -4.16 12.09 3.01
C GLN A 385 -5.38 12.99 2.84
N PRO A 386 -6.18 13.20 3.90
CA PRO A 386 -7.33 14.10 3.87
C PRO A 386 -6.96 15.51 3.38
N GLY A 387 -7.79 16.06 2.48
CA GLY A 387 -7.57 17.36 1.86
C GLY A 387 -6.55 17.39 0.73
N SER A 388 -6.06 16.24 0.30
CA SER A 388 -5.17 16.11 -0.85
C SER A 388 -5.84 16.61 -2.14
N LYS A 389 -5.05 17.19 -3.04
CA LYS A 389 -5.49 17.57 -4.39
C LYS A 389 -5.99 16.40 -5.23
N LEU A 390 -5.70 15.16 -4.82
CA LEU A 390 -6.21 13.94 -5.45
C LEU A 390 -7.73 13.79 -5.28
N GLU A 391 -8.31 14.26 -4.16
CA GLU A 391 -9.68 13.91 -3.76
C GLU A 391 -10.74 14.35 -4.79
N GLU A 392 -10.71 15.61 -5.19
CA GLU A 392 -11.72 16.17 -6.11
C GLU A 392 -11.73 15.46 -7.49
N PRO A 393 -10.60 15.31 -8.20
CA PRO A 393 -10.59 14.60 -9.47
C PRO A 393 -10.93 13.10 -9.34
N LEU A 394 -10.55 12.45 -8.22
CA LEU A 394 -10.87 11.05 -7.96
C LEU A 394 -12.37 10.83 -7.77
N ILE A 395 -13.03 11.69 -7.00
CA ILE A 395 -14.49 11.64 -6.81
C ILE A 395 -15.23 11.91 -8.14
N ALA A 396 -14.82 12.94 -8.88
CA ALA A 396 -15.43 13.27 -10.18
C ALA A 396 -15.29 12.10 -11.17
N TRP A 397 -14.11 11.50 -11.24
CA TRP A 397 -13.87 10.32 -12.08
C TRP A 397 -14.72 9.13 -11.64
N THR A 398 -14.82 8.87 -10.36
CA THR A 398 -15.63 7.77 -9.81
C THR A 398 -17.11 7.96 -10.08
N ALA A 399 -17.63 9.18 -9.91
CA ALA A 399 -19.01 9.50 -10.23
C ALA A 399 -19.33 9.24 -11.72
N ALA A 400 -18.44 9.62 -12.63
CA ALA A 400 -18.56 9.33 -14.05
C ALA A 400 -18.58 7.81 -14.35
N ARG A 401 -17.82 7.00 -13.60
CA ARG A 401 -17.86 5.53 -13.72
C ARG A 401 -19.19 4.96 -13.24
N PHE A 402 -19.70 5.42 -12.11
CA PHE A 402 -21.03 5.01 -11.63
C PHE A 402 -22.17 5.47 -12.57
N ALA A 403 -22.04 6.65 -13.17
CA ALA A 403 -22.98 7.14 -14.16
C ALA A 403 -22.87 6.45 -15.53
N ASN A 404 -21.94 5.50 -15.71
CA ASN A 404 -21.65 4.83 -16.99
C ASN A 404 -21.27 5.80 -18.13
N GLU A 405 -20.65 6.90 -17.80
CA GLU A 405 -20.14 7.83 -18.79
C GLU A 405 -19.01 7.19 -19.61
N PRO A 406 -18.94 7.44 -20.92
CA PRO A 406 -17.87 6.89 -21.74
C PRO A 406 -16.50 7.37 -21.24
N PRO A 407 -15.53 6.48 -21.00
CA PRO A 407 -14.19 6.90 -20.67
C PRO A 407 -13.49 7.54 -21.88
N PRO A 408 -12.41 8.31 -21.66
CA PRO A 408 -11.57 8.79 -22.74
C PRO A 408 -11.10 7.65 -23.65
N LYS A 409 -10.95 7.94 -24.95
CA LYS A 409 -10.41 6.95 -25.89
C LYS A 409 -8.89 6.86 -25.76
N GLY A 410 -8.37 5.64 -25.72
CA GLY A 410 -6.94 5.37 -25.65
C GLY A 410 -6.29 5.79 -24.33
N CYS A 411 -5.09 6.36 -24.40
CA CYS A 411 -4.33 6.88 -23.27
C CYS A 411 -4.38 8.40 -23.23
N THR A 412 -4.67 8.94 -22.05
CA THR A 412 -4.63 10.39 -21.80
C THR A 412 -3.73 10.71 -20.62
N ARG A 413 -3.15 11.92 -20.62
CA ARG A 413 -2.27 12.40 -19.54
C ARG A 413 -2.77 13.75 -19.05
N LYS A 414 -2.77 13.94 -17.73
CA LYS A 414 -3.14 15.20 -17.07
C LYS A 414 -2.08 15.53 -16.02
N SER A 415 -1.61 16.77 -16.00
CA SER A 415 -0.81 17.33 -14.90
C SER A 415 -1.72 18.20 -14.04
N LEU A 416 -1.80 17.92 -12.75
CA LEU A 416 -2.74 18.48 -11.78
C LEU A 416 -1.99 19.18 -10.61
#